data_55d9ab6ffa9313edf5bf6ef26b7c2291
#
_entry.id   55d9ab6ffa9313edf5bf6ef26b7c2291
#
_cell.length_a   1.000
_cell.length_b   1.000
_cell.length_c   1.000
_cell.angle_alpha   90.00
_cell.angle_beta   90.00
_cell.angle_gamma   90.00
#
_symmetry.space_group_name_H-M   'P 1'
#
loop_
_entity.id
_entity.type
_entity.pdbx_description
1 polymer ?
#
loop_
_entity_poly.entity_id
_entity_poly.type
_entity_poly.pdbx_seq_one_letter_code
_entity_poly.pdbx_strand_id
1 'polypeptide(L)'
;MAICVIKTTTQLGPQFVLTPERYNPKRRMSLSDENDGVLLSEIITLENDIVASKKDSSVWYQINTSDAMGGYLRIPQKPEQLNSNKKILKPGDVIISRLRPYLRQVAYVDINSDMPLCASTEFYVLRARNNESIAFLVPFLLSEAAQIVFANSVEGSQHPRFKEEDILNLVIPSQLFDEREKISQDISNAITQYREYEKSLWFAISHVNGIMTA
;
A
#
# COMPACT_ATOMS: atom_id res chain seq x y z
N MET A 1 10.03 -32.50 -1.13
CA MET A 1 11.11 -32.58 -2.14
C MET A 1 11.95 -31.32 -1.98
N ALA A 2 13.27 -31.43 -1.75
CA ALA A 2 14.17 -30.27 -1.68
C ALA A 2 14.33 -29.67 -3.09
N ILE A 3 14.32 -28.33 -3.17
CA ILE A 3 14.58 -27.58 -4.41
C ILE A 3 16.02 -27.07 -4.30
N CYS A 4 16.86 -27.39 -5.28
CA CYS A 4 18.20 -26.85 -5.42
C CYS A 4 18.24 -25.92 -6.62
N VAL A 5 18.71 -24.68 -6.41
CA VAL A 5 18.87 -23.68 -7.48
C VAL A 5 20.30 -23.17 -7.45
N ILE A 6 20.98 -23.26 -8.59
CA ILE A 6 22.33 -22.75 -8.77
C ILE A 6 22.24 -21.39 -9.44
N LYS A 7 22.91 -20.37 -8.87
CA LYS A 7 22.98 -19.00 -9.40
C LYS A 7 24.42 -18.56 -9.57
N THR A 8 24.69 -17.86 -10.66
CA THR A 8 25.97 -17.13 -10.83
C THR A 8 25.93 -15.82 -10.04
N THR A 9 27.07 -15.25 -9.74
CA THR A 9 27.17 -13.96 -9.05
C THR A 9 26.44 -12.84 -9.77
N THR A 10 26.43 -12.84 -11.09
CA THR A 10 25.69 -11.88 -11.92
C THR A 10 24.18 -12.02 -11.77
N GLN A 11 23.66 -13.20 -11.46
CA GLN A 11 22.24 -13.47 -11.26
C GLN A 11 21.76 -13.18 -9.83
N LEU A 12 22.67 -12.86 -8.90
CA LEU A 12 22.33 -12.49 -7.53
C LEU A 12 21.95 -10.99 -7.38
N GLY A 13 22.15 -10.23 -8.44
CA GLY A 13 21.94 -8.78 -8.45
C GLY A 13 23.04 -8.02 -7.70
N PRO A 14 23.02 -6.68 -7.69
CA PRO A 14 24.10 -5.86 -7.14
C PRO A 14 24.28 -6.00 -5.62
N GLN A 15 23.27 -6.49 -4.91
CA GLN A 15 23.30 -6.63 -3.45
C GLN A 15 23.67 -8.04 -2.97
N PHE A 16 23.91 -9.00 -3.86
CA PHE A 16 24.29 -10.38 -3.54
C PHE A 16 23.37 -11.05 -2.50
N VAL A 17 22.05 -10.82 -2.59
CA VAL A 17 21.09 -11.39 -1.62
C VAL A 17 21.02 -12.90 -1.77
N LEU A 18 21.31 -13.63 -0.68
CA LEU A 18 21.38 -15.10 -0.65
C LEU A 18 20.13 -15.75 0.00
N THR A 19 19.00 -15.04 0.07
CA THR A 19 17.77 -15.58 0.64
C THR A 19 17.20 -16.68 -0.27
N PRO A 20 17.07 -17.94 0.18
CA PRO A 20 16.63 -19.05 -0.67
C PRO A 20 15.28 -18.84 -1.31
N GLU A 21 14.36 -18.18 -0.60
CA GLU A 21 12.99 -17.87 -1.05
C GLU A 21 12.98 -17.03 -2.32
N ARG A 22 13.92 -16.08 -2.45
CA ARG A 22 14.05 -15.20 -3.62
C ARG A 22 14.34 -15.98 -4.92
N TYR A 23 14.98 -17.14 -4.80
CA TYR A 23 15.40 -17.96 -5.95
C TYR A 23 14.57 -19.22 -6.14
N ASN A 24 13.51 -19.40 -5.35
CA ASN A 24 12.63 -20.54 -5.46
C ASN A 24 11.81 -20.47 -6.76
N PRO A 25 12.03 -21.39 -7.74
CA PRO A 25 11.34 -21.34 -9.03
C PRO A 25 9.82 -21.52 -8.92
N LYS A 26 9.34 -22.16 -7.85
CA LYS A 26 7.89 -22.29 -7.59
C LYS A 26 7.23 -20.99 -7.14
N ARG A 27 8.01 -20.01 -6.72
CA ARG A 27 7.54 -18.66 -6.32
C ARG A 27 7.78 -17.60 -7.40
N ARG A 28 8.35 -17.99 -8.54
CA ARG A 28 8.40 -17.15 -9.73
C ARG A 28 7.05 -17.25 -10.43
N MET A 29 6.12 -16.38 -10.07
CA MET A 29 5.09 -16.03 -11.05
C MET A 29 5.76 -15.11 -12.06
N SER A 30 5.73 -15.48 -13.31
CA SER A 30 6.00 -14.61 -14.44
C SER A 30 4.93 -13.51 -14.40
N LEU A 31 5.27 -12.36 -13.83
CA LEU A 31 4.71 -11.12 -14.30
C LEU A 31 5.21 -11.12 -15.75
N SER A 32 4.32 -11.24 -16.73
CA SER A 32 4.55 -11.32 -18.19
C SER A 32 5.97 -10.95 -18.64
N ASP A 33 6.45 -11.49 -19.73
CA ASP A 33 7.81 -11.23 -20.24
C ASP A 33 8.27 -9.84 -19.89
N GLU A 34 9.41 -9.70 -19.21
CA GLU A 34 9.95 -8.45 -18.65
C GLU A 34 9.98 -7.27 -19.67
N ASN A 35 9.61 -7.55 -20.92
CA ASN A 35 9.59 -6.63 -22.04
C ASN A 35 8.20 -6.08 -22.42
N ASP A 36 7.10 -6.53 -21.77
CA ASP A 36 5.75 -6.08 -22.11
C ASP A 36 5.02 -5.51 -20.90
N GLY A 37 5.39 -4.28 -20.52
CA GLY A 37 4.74 -3.58 -19.41
C GLY A 37 5.39 -2.24 -19.09
N VAL A 38 4.80 -1.54 -18.13
CA VAL A 38 5.24 -0.23 -17.64
C VAL A 38 5.83 -0.40 -16.24
N LEU A 39 7.02 0.14 -16.00
CA LEU A 39 7.61 0.16 -14.67
C LEU A 39 6.79 1.04 -13.72
N LEU A 40 6.57 0.56 -12.52
CA LEU A 40 5.84 1.34 -11.51
C LEU A 40 6.53 2.69 -11.25
N SER A 41 7.86 2.73 -11.26
CA SER A 41 8.66 3.95 -11.12
C SER A 41 8.43 4.99 -12.22
N GLU A 42 7.87 4.63 -13.36
CA GLU A 42 7.56 5.57 -14.45
C GLU A 42 6.28 6.36 -14.17
N ILE A 43 5.35 5.80 -13.42
CA ILE A 43 4.02 6.38 -13.18
C ILE A 43 3.86 7.00 -11.80
N ILE A 44 4.69 6.62 -10.82
CA ILE A 44 4.62 7.14 -9.44
C ILE A 44 5.94 7.71 -8.95
N THR A 45 5.85 8.53 -7.88
CA THR A 45 6.95 8.86 -6.98
C THR A 45 6.69 8.26 -5.60
N LEU A 46 7.76 7.92 -4.88
CA LEU A 46 7.67 7.58 -3.46
C LEU A 46 7.85 8.84 -2.62
N GLU A 47 6.82 9.23 -1.91
CA GLU A 47 6.82 10.42 -1.08
C GLU A 47 7.41 10.13 0.30
N ASN A 48 8.32 11.00 0.73
CA ASN A 48 8.99 10.90 2.03
C ASN A 48 8.86 12.19 2.86
N ASP A 49 7.83 13.00 2.59
CA ASP A 49 7.52 14.17 3.38
C ASP A 49 7.14 13.77 4.80
N ILE A 50 7.94 14.19 5.78
CA ILE A 50 7.77 13.80 7.19
C ILE A 50 7.35 15.01 8.01
N VAL A 51 6.28 14.86 8.77
CA VAL A 51 5.95 15.74 9.88
C VAL A 51 6.59 15.22 11.16
N ALA A 52 7.37 16.10 11.83
CA ALA A 52 8.12 15.75 13.03
C ALA A 52 7.29 16.06 14.29
N SER A 53 7.02 15.05 15.12
CA SER A 53 6.21 15.18 16.34
C SER A 53 6.71 16.24 17.33
N LYS A 54 8.02 16.48 17.38
CA LYS A 54 8.62 17.48 18.28
C LYS A 54 8.47 18.93 17.81
N LYS A 55 8.10 19.16 16.55
CA LYS A 55 8.04 20.49 15.93
C LYS A 55 6.61 20.92 15.60
N ASP A 56 5.67 20.00 15.63
CA ASP A 56 4.30 20.26 15.24
C ASP A 56 3.35 19.97 16.41
N SER A 57 2.68 21.01 16.89
CA SER A 57 1.65 20.95 17.94
C SER A 57 0.24 20.78 17.37
N SER A 58 0.09 20.72 16.05
CA SER A 58 -1.21 20.52 15.40
C SER A 58 -1.72 19.08 15.60
N VAL A 59 -3.02 18.90 15.38
CA VAL A 59 -3.66 17.60 15.45
C VAL A 59 -3.83 17.05 14.04
N TRP A 60 -3.68 15.73 13.90
CA TRP A 60 -3.66 14.99 12.64
C TRP A 60 -4.51 13.75 12.72
N TYR A 61 -5.15 13.37 11.62
CA TYR A 61 -5.64 12.01 11.47
C TYR A 61 -4.44 11.08 11.20
N GLN A 62 -4.16 10.19 12.16
CA GLN A 62 -2.97 9.32 12.13
C GLN A 62 -3.32 7.92 11.69
N ILE A 63 -2.87 7.53 10.52
CA ILE A 63 -3.09 6.21 9.91
C ILE A 63 -1.99 5.25 10.39
N ASN A 64 -2.39 4.16 11.01
CA ASN A 64 -1.53 3.06 11.39
C ASN A 64 -1.58 1.96 10.33
N THR A 65 -0.65 1.02 10.38
CA THR A 65 -0.58 -0.07 9.38
C THR A 65 -1.84 -0.94 9.38
N SER A 66 -2.50 -1.11 10.53
CA SER A 66 -3.76 -1.84 10.65
C SER A 66 -4.97 -1.13 10.00
N ASP A 67 -4.86 0.16 9.72
CA ASP A 67 -5.95 0.95 9.15
C ASP A 67 -6.03 0.85 7.62
N ALA A 68 -5.03 0.22 6.97
CA ALA A 68 -4.94 0.01 5.53
C ALA A 68 -5.11 -1.46 5.16
N MET A 69 -6.24 -2.07 5.50
CA MET A 69 -6.50 -3.49 5.25
C MET A 69 -7.61 -3.69 4.22
N GLY A 70 -7.39 -4.67 3.33
CA GLY A 70 -8.40 -5.06 2.34
C GLY A 70 -8.60 -4.05 1.21
N GLY A 71 -7.61 -3.24 0.91
CA GLY A 71 -7.69 -2.21 -0.14
C GLY A 71 -8.42 -0.94 0.30
N TYR A 72 -8.83 -0.87 1.55
CA TYR A 72 -9.65 0.19 2.12
C TYR A 72 -8.94 0.91 3.26
N LEU A 73 -9.05 2.24 3.33
CA LEU A 73 -8.47 3.06 4.38
C LEU A 73 -9.50 3.33 5.49
N ARG A 74 -9.25 2.80 6.69
CA ARG A 74 -10.02 3.18 7.88
C ARG A 74 -9.51 4.51 8.40
N ILE A 75 -10.47 5.42 8.68
CA ILE A 75 -10.13 6.73 9.23
C ILE A 75 -10.35 6.69 10.74
N PRO A 76 -9.39 7.17 11.52
CA PRO A 76 -9.58 7.37 12.95
C PRO A 76 -10.78 8.29 13.22
N GLN A 77 -11.50 8.04 14.31
CA GLN A 77 -12.70 8.82 14.65
C GLN A 77 -12.39 10.29 14.99
N LYS A 78 -11.18 10.58 15.46
CA LYS A 78 -10.74 11.91 15.86
C LYS A 78 -9.28 12.15 15.53
N PRO A 79 -8.90 13.40 15.22
CA PRO A 79 -7.49 13.75 15.07
C PRO A 79 -6.82 13.86 16.45
N GLU A 80 -5.53 13.56 16.50
CA GLU A 80 -4.72 13.56 17.73
C GLU A 80 -3.37 14.24 17.50
N GLN A 81 -2.71 14.66 18.57
CA GLN A 81 -1.34 15.16 18.49
C GLN A 81 -0.37 14.04 18.10
N LEU A 82 0.68 14.41 17.37
CA LEU A 82 1.67 13.45 16.92
C LEU A 82 2.50 12.90 18.08
N ASN A 83 2.51 11.59 18.22
CA ASN A 83 3.34 10.88 19.21
C ASN A 83 4.70 10.43 18.64
N SER A 84 4.86 10.46 17.32
CA SER A 84 6.07 10.07 16.59
C SER A 84 6.08 10.75 15.21
N ASN A 85 7.21 10.72 14.53
CA ASN A 85 7.31 11.20 13.17
C ASN A 85 6.40 10.38 12.25
N LYS A 86 5.71 11.06 11.34
CA LYS A 86 4.74 10.47 10.41
C LYS A 86 4.99 10.97 8.99
N LYS A 87 4.58 10.20 7.99
CA LYS A 87 4.57 10.61 6.58
C LYS A 87 3.27 11.36 6.27
N ILE A 88 3.38 12.46 5.55
CA ILE A 88 2.21 13.25 5.13
C ILE A 88 1.50 12.52 3.99
N LEU A 89 0.17 12.40 4.06
CA LEU A 89 -0.68 11.86 3.03
C LEU A 89 -1.46 12.95 2.32
N LYS A 90 -1.72 12.73 1.02
CA LYS A 90 -2.62 13.56 0.21
C LYS A 90 -3.70 12.70 -0.43
N PRO A 91 -4.90 13.26 -0.70
CA PRO A 91 -5.90 12.57 -1.51
C PRO A 91 -5.30 12.12 -2.85
N GLY A 92 -5.61 10.90 -3.26
CA GLY A 92 -5.05 10.30 -4.47
C GLY A 92 -3.79 9.46 -4.25
N ASP A 93 -3.16 9.51 -3.08
CA ASP A 93 -2.04 8.62 -2.76
C ASP A 93 -2.51 7.16 -2.64
N VAL A 94 -1.63 6.22 -2.98
CA VAL A 94 -1.75 4.81 -2.60
C VAL A 94 -0.69 4.52 -1.56
N ILE A 95 -1.07 3.87 -0.47
CA ILE A 95 -0.15 3.49 0.60
C ILE A 95 -0.02 1.97 0.68
N ILE A 96 1.19 1.50 0.93
CA ILE A 96 1.50 0.09 1.18
C ILE A 96 2.47 -0.04 2.36
N SER A 97 2.16 -0.90 3.32
CA SER A 97 3.06 -1.19 4.43
C SER A 97 4.23 -2.04 3.95
N ARG A 98 5.46 -1.56 4.16
CA ARG A 98 6.67 -2.36 3.92
C ARG A 98 6.87 -3.45 4.97
N LEU A 99 6.25 -3.29 6.14
CA LEU A 99 6.33 -4.23 7.25
C LEU A 99 5.36 -5.37 7.06
N ARG A 100 5.87 -6.61 7.15
CA ARG A 100 5.05 -7.83 7.09
C ARG A 100 4.10 -7.85 5.89
N PRO A 101 4.62 -7.88 4.65
CA PRO A 101 3.82 -7.76 3.43
C PRO A 101 2.68 -8.79 3.34
N TYR A 102 2.83 -9.95 4.00
CA TYR A 102 1.78 -10.96 4.08
C TYR A 102 0.48 -10.47 4.76
N LEU A 103 0.51 -9.35 5.49
CA LEU A 103 -0.69 -8.71 6.03
C LEU A 103 -1.47 -7.92 4.98
N ARG A 104 -0.91 -7.73 3.77
CA ARG A 104 -1.57 -7.09 2.62
C ARG A 104 -2.15 -5.73 2.95
N GLN A 105 -1.41 -4.91 3.69
CA GLN A 105 -1.83 -3.58 4.14
C GLN A 105 -1.60 -2.57 3.02
N VAL A 106 -2.59 -2.45 2.15
CA VAL A 106 -2.62 -1.53 1.00
C VAL A 106 -3.93 -0.78 1.01
N ALA A 107 -3.91 0.53 0.75
CA ALA A 107 -5.13 1.33 0.63
C ALA A 107 -4.93 2.53 -0.29
N TYR A 108 -6.03 3.02 -0.86
CA TYR A 108 -6.12 4.30 -1.57
C TYR A 108 -6.59 5.39 -0.60
N VAL A 109 -5.97 6.56 -0.66
CA VAL A 109 -6.34 7.73 0.15
C VAL A 109 -7.43 8.50 -0.59
N ASP A 110 -8.68 8.13 -0.32
CA ASP A 110 -9.88 8.68 -0.96
C ASP A 110 -10.43 9.95 -0.29
N ILE A 111 -9.83 10.35 0.84
CA ILE A 111 -10.39 11.36 1.71
C ILE A 111 -9.80 12.72 1.42
N ASN A 112 -10.69 13.66 1.12
CA ASN A 112 -10.42 15.08 1.14
C ASN A 112 -10.99 15.64 2.46
N SER A 113 -10.14 15.81 3.48
CA SER A 113 -10.51 16.32 4.80
C SER A 113 -9.90 17.70 5.02
N ASP A 114 -10.64 18.58 5.70
CA ASP A 114 -10.11 19.88 6.16
C ASP A 114 -8.97 19.71 7.17
N MET A 115 -8.88 18.54 7.80
CA MET A 115 -7.82 18.20 8.73
C MET A 115 -6.74 17.38 8.03
N PRO A 116 -5.45 17.65 8.35
CA PRO A 116 -4.35 16.96 7.69
C PRO A 116 -4.28 15.48 8.06
N LEU A 117 -3.91 14.64 7.07
CA LEU A 117 -3.67 13.20 7.20
C LEU A 117 -2.18 12.89 7.24
N CYS A 118 -1.81 11.96 8.10
CA CYS A 118 -0.47 11.38 8.10
C CYS A 118 -0.50 9.88 8.40
N ALA A 119 0.55 9.18 8.01
CA ALA A 119 0.66 7.74 8.20
C ALA A 119 1.95 7.34 8.93
N SER A 120 1.96 6.12 9.46
CA SER A 120 3.16 5.49 9.99
C SER A 120 4.31 5.56 8.97
N THR A 121 5.53 5.76 9.43
CA THR A 121 6.75 5.71 8.59
C THR A 121 7.01 4.31 7.99
N GLU A 122 6.26 3.30 8.43
CA GLU A 122 6.30 1.96 7.83
C GLU A 122 5.56 1.88 6.48
N PHE A 123 4.83 2.91 6.07
CA PHE A 123 4.24 2.97 4.74
C PHE A 123 5.20 3.52 3.69
N TYR A 124 5.19 2.92 2.51
CA TYR A 124 5.53 3.61 1.29
C TYR A 124 4.29 4.36 0.81
N VAL A 125 4.48 5.63 0.48
CA VAL A 125 3.43 6.52 -0.04
C VAL A 125 3.69 6.72 -1.52
N LEU A 126 2.83 6.16 -2.36
CA LEU A 126 2.90 6.23 -3.81
C LEU A 126 2.03 7.39 -4.27
N ARG A 127 2.61 8.34 -4.98
CA ARG A 127 1.91 9.48 -5.57
C ARG A 127 2.06 9.46 -7.08
N ALA A 128 0.96 9.73 -7.79
CA ALA A 128 1.00 9.82 -9.25
C ALA A 128 1.96 10.92 -9.72
N ARG A 129 2.74 10.65 -10.78
CA ARG A 129 3.59 11.66 -11.43
C ARG A 129 2.79 12.66 -12.26
N ASN A 130 1.59 12.27 -12.67
CA ASN A 130 0.65 13.09 -13.41
C ASN A 130 -0.65 13.25 -12.58
N ASN A 131 -1.66 13.86 -13.17
CA ASN A 131 -2.95 14.05 -12.50
C ASN A 131 -3.92 12.87 -12.67
N GLU A 132 -3.43 11.72 -13.18
CA GLU A 132 -4.27 10.53 -13.34
C GLU A 132 -4.44 9.80 -12.00
N SER A 133 -5.57 9.10 -11.84
CA SER A 133 -5.80 8.26 -10.68
C SER A 133 -4.92 7.01 -10.73
N ILE A 134 -4.25 6.73 -9.62
CA ILE A 134 -3.49 5.51 -9.42
C ILE A 134 -4.22 4.48 -8.55
N ALA A 135 -5.53 4.62 -8.38
CA ALA A 135 -6.32 3.70 -7.54
C ALA A 135 -6.27 2.24 -8.05
N PHE A 136 -6.04 2.02 -9.37
CA PHE A 136 -5.83 0.70 -9.95
C PHE A 136 -4.61 -0.05 -9.36
N LEU A 137 -3.68 0.68 -8.74
CA LEU A 137 -2.55 0.05 -8.04
C LEU A 137 -2.98 -0.72 -6.80
N VAL A 138 -4.12 -0.42 -6.21
CA VAL A 138 -4.61 -1.17 -5.03
C VAL A 138 -4.80 -2.65 -5.35
N PRO A 139 -5.65 -3.06 -6.32
CA PRO A 139 -5.78 -4.46 -6.68
C PRO A 139 -4.50 -5.05 -7.28
N PHE A 140 -3.70 -4.27 -8.01
CA PHE A 140 -2.41 -4.72 -8.52
C PHE A 140 -1.46 -5.12 -7.39
N LEU A 141 -1.24 -4.25 -6.39
CA LEU A 141 -0.37 -4.52 -5.25
C LEU A 141 -0.92 -5.63 -4.33
N LEU A 142 -2.25 -5.82 -4.29
CA LEU A 142 -2.90 -6.92 -3.57
C LEU A 142 -2.90 -8.23 -4.35
N SER A 143 -2.56 -8.21 -5.65
CA SER A 143 -2.54 -9.41 -6.48
C SER A 143 -1.55 -10.44 -5.96
N GLU A 144 -1.81 -11.72 -6.23
CA GLU A 144 -0.91 -12.79 -5.82
C GLU A 144 0.49 -12.62 -6.42
N ALA A 145 0.58 -12.15 -7.67
CA ALA A 145 1.85 -11.89 -8.34
C ALA A 145 2.71 -10.87 -7.61
N ALA A 146 2.15 -9.69 -7.28
CA ALA A 146 2.87 -8.66 -6.54
C ALA A 146 3.23 -9.13 -5.11
N GLN A 147 2.32 -9.83 -4.45
CA GLN A 147 2.54 -10.33 -3.09
C GLN A 147 3.64 -11.40 -3.04
N ILE A 148 3.81 -12.20 -4.08
CA ILE A 148 4.95 -13.15 -4.19
C ILE A 148 6.27 -12.38 -4.29
N VAL A 149 6.33 -11.30 -5.08
CA VAL A 149 7.53 -10.45 -5.17
C VAL A 149 7.88 -9.90 -3.79
N PHE A 150 6.93 -9.29 -3.09
CA PHE A 150 7.17 -8.75 -1.75
C PHE A 150 7.60 -9.83 -0.74
N ALA A 151 6.94 -10.99 -0.74
CA ALA A 151 7.29 -12.10 0.15
C ALA A 151 8.70 -12.65 -0.10
N ASN A 152 9.20 -12.55 -1.35
CA ASN A 152 10.56 -12.98 -1.70
C ASN A 152 11.62 -11.92 -1.42
N SER A 153 11.22 -10.66 -1.26
CA SER A 153 12.10 -9.51 -1.09
C SER A 153 12.33 -9.11 0.37
N VAL A 154 11.62 -9.74 1.32
CA VAL A 154 11.72 -9.37 2.74
C VAL A 154 13.07 -9.66 3.35
N GLU A 155 13.53 -8.74 4.19
CA GLU A 155 14.70 -8.86 5.04
C GLU A 155 14.31 -8.69 6.51
N GLY A 156 15.02 -9.37 7.39
CA GLY A 156 14.77 -9.36 8.84
C GLY A 156 13.85 -10.48 9.31
N SER A 157 14.18 -11.09 10.45
CA SER A 157 13.47 -12.26 10.98
C SER A 157 12.24 -11.92 11.82
N GLN A 158 12.33 -10.90 12.68
CA GLN A 158 11.21 -10.52 13.57
C GLN A 158 10.26 -9.49 12.95
N HIS A 159 10.81 -8.58 12.16
CA HIS A 159 10.07 -7.51 11.48
C HIS A 159 10.46 -7.47 10.01
N PRO A 160 10.03 -8.48 9.20
CA PRO A 160 10.38 -8.57 7.79
C PRO A 160 9.86 -7.35 7.04
N ARG A 161 10.75 -6.71 6.27
CA ARG A 161 10.44 -5.53 5.45
C ARG A 161 11.00 -5.74 4.05
N PHE A 162 10.27 -5.30 3.03
CA PHE A 162 10.79 -5.18 1.67
C PHE A 162 11.30 -3.76 1.42
N LYS A 163 12.14 -3.60 0.40
CA LYS A 163 12.79 -2.33 0.07
C LYS A 163 12.03 -1.52 -0.96
N GLU A 164 12.37 -0.22 -1.06
CA GLU A 164 11.83 0.68 -2.10
C GLU A 164 12.07 0.16 -3.51
N GLU A 165 13.26 -0.40 -3.76
CA GLU A 165 13.63 -0.98 -5.05
C GLU A 165 12.69 -2.11 -5.48
N ASP A 166 12.20 -2.90 -4.52
CA ASP A 166 11.31 -4.03 -4.80
C ASP A 166 9.94 -3.57 -5.30
N ILE A 167 9.45 -2.42 -4.87
CA ILE A 167 8.21 -1.85 -5.35
C ILE A 167 8.42 -1.03 -6.64
N LEU A 168 9.48 -0.22 -6.71
CA LEU A 168 9.75 0.62 -7.89
C LEU A 168 10.04 -0.18 -9.15
N ASN A 169 10.61 -1.37 -9.02
CA ASN A 169 10.93 -2.28 -10.11
C ASN A 169 9.78 -3.24 -10.46
N LEU A 170 8.58 -3.09 -9.88
CA LEU A 170 7.42 -3.84 -10.34
C LEU A 170 7.05 -3.42 -11.75
N VAL A 171 6.80 -4.41 -12.61
CA VAL A 171 6.30 -4.20 -13.97
C VAL A 171 4.78 -4.40 -13.96
N ILE A 172 4.05 -3.40 -14.40
CA ILE A 172 2.61 -3.47 -14.62
C ILE A 172 2.41 -4.02 -16.03
N PRO A 173 1.76 -5.19 -16.21
CA PRO A 173 1.48 -5.73 -17.55
C PRO A 173 0.74 -4.72 -18.43
N SER A 174 1.10 -4.62 -19.71
CA SER A 174 0.50 -3.67 -20.65
C SER A 174 -1.02 -3.75 -20.67
N GLN A 175 -1.59 -4.95 -20.69
CA GLN A 175 -3.03 -5.15 -20.66
C GLN A 175 -3.69 -4.53 -19.40
N LEU A 176 -3.04 -4.68 -18.22
CA LEU A 176 -3.53 -4.07 -16.98
C LEU A 176 -3.42 -2.53 -17.03
N PHE A 177 -2.32 -2.05 -17.61
CA PHE A 177 -2.09 -0.62 -17.74
C PHE A 177 -3.10 0.05 -18.71
N ASP A 178 -3.48 -0.63 -19.76
CA ASP A 178 -4.51 -0.16 -20.70
C ASP A 178 -5.90 -0.03 -20.03
N GLU A 179 -6.20 -0.91 -19.07
CA GLU A 179 -7.48 -0.87 -18.32
C GLU A 179 -7.42 0.00 -17.05
N ARG A 180 -6.32 0.70 -16.77
CA ARG A 180 -6.07 1.42 -15.49
C ARG A 180 -7.15 2.42 -15.11
N GLU A 181 -7.69 3.15 -16.09
CA GLU A 181 -8.72 4.16 -15.84
C GLU A 181 -10.03 3.51 -15.37
N LYS A 182 -10.46 2.46 -16.06
CA LYS A 182 -11.66 1.70 -15.71
C LYS A 182 -11.51 1.06 -14.33
N ILE A 183 -10.39 0.41 -14.06
CA ILE A 183 -10.13 -0.21 -12.76
C ILE A 183 -10.07 0.84 -11.65
N SER A 184 -9.45 2.00 -11.90
CA SER A 184 -9.42 3.11 -10.94
C SER A 184 -10.83 3.61 -10.61
N GLN A 185 -11.71 3.71 -11.61
CA GLN A 185 -13.10 4.09 -11.41
C GLN A 185 -13.87 3.04 -10.61
N ASP A 186 -13.69 1.76 -10.91
CA ASP A 186 -14.33 0.66 -10.20
C ASP A 186 -13.90 0.64 -8.71
N ILE A 187 -12.62 0.85 -8.41
CA ILE A 187 -12.11 0.97 -7.04
C ILE A 187 -12.70 2.19 -6.33
N SER A 188 -12.74 3.35 -6.99
CA SER A 188 -13.31 4.57 -6.41
C SER A 188 -14.80 4.39 -6.08
N ASN A 189 -15.55 3.74 -6.97
CA ASN A 189 -16.97 3.42 -6.76
C ASN A 189 -17.15 2.45 -5.58
N ALA A 190 -16.32 1.39 -5.50
CA ALA A 190 -16.36 0.43 -4.41
C ALA A 190 -16.06 1.09 -3.05
N ILE A 191 -15.06 1.98 -2.99
CA ILE A 191 -14.72 2.74 -1.78
C ILE A 191 -15.90 3.64 -1.38
N THR A 192 -16.52 4.34 -2.31
CA THR A 192 -17.68 5.20 -2.05
C THR A 192 -18.82 4.40 -1.44
N GLN A 193 -19.18 3.25 -2.03
CA GLN A 193 -20.23 2.36 -1.49
C GLN A 193 -19.88 1.84 -0.08
N TYR A 194 -18.62 1.53 0.15
CA TYR A 194 -18.18 1.10 1.49
C TYR A 194 -18.30 2.23 2.52
N ARG A 195 -17.98 3.48 2.16
CA ARG A 195 -18.18 4.66 3.02
C ARG A 195 -19.66 4.87 3.36
N GLU A 196 -20.54 4.73 2.40
CA GLU A 196 -21.98 4.82 2.62
C GLU A 196 -22.49 3.72 3.56
N TYR A 197 -21.99 2.49 3.38
CA TYR A 197 -22.29 1.37 4.29
C TYR A 197 -21.83 1.68 5.72
N GLU A 198 -20.57 2.09 5.93
CA GLU A 198 -20.06 2.43 7.26
C GLU A 198 -20.91 3.52 7.94
N LYS A 199 -21.26 4.57 7.18
CA LYS A 199 -22.10 5.66 7.67
C LYS A 199 -23.48 5.16 8.11
N SER A 200 -24.11 4.35 7.27
CA SER A 200 -25.44 3.77 7.56
C SER A 200 -25.40 2.87 8.80
N LEU A 201 -24.38 2.03 8.91
CA LEU A 201 -24.17 1.16 10.07
C LEU A 201 -23.96 1.98 11.35
N TRP A 202 -23.14 3.04 11.29
CA TRP A 202 -22.90 3.93 12.41
C TRP A 202 -24.18 4.61 12.90
N PHE A 203 -25.03 5.09 12.00
CA PHE A 203 -26.34 5.67 12.33
C PHE A 203 -27.27 4.64 13.03
N ALA A 204 -27.33 3.41 12.52
CA ALA A 204 -28.14 2.37 13.11
C ALA A 204 -27.66 2.03 14.54
N ILE A 205 -26.35 1.88 14.76
CA ILE A 205 -25.77 1.62 16.08
C ILE A 205 -26.02 2.79 17.02
N SER A 206 -25.85 4.03 16.56
CA SER A 206 -26.06 5.24 17.37
C SER A 206 -27.53 5.36 17.78
N HIS A 207 -28.47 5.03 16.89
CA HIS A 207 -29.90 5.02 17.19
C HIS A 207 -30.25 4.01 18.28
N VAL A 208 -29.76 2.77 18.18
CA VAL A 208 -29.97 1.73 19.21
C VAL A 208 -29.38 2.17 20.56
N ASN A 209 -28.15 2.72 20.56
CA ASN A 209 -27.54 3.22 21.80
C ASN A 209 -28.37 4.34 22.43
N GLY A 210 -28.98 5.24 21.64
CA GLY A 210 -29.87 6.28 22.13
C GLY A 210 -31.11 5.73 22.82
N ILE A 211 -31.69 4.63 22.30
CA ILE A 211 -32.84 3.95 22.89
C ILE A 211 -32.44 3.26 24.21
N MET A 212 -31.27 2.64 24.25
CA MET A 212 -30.80 1.88 25.43
C MET A 212 -30.38 2.75 26.61
N THR A 213 -30.12 4.06 26.36
CA THR A 213 -29.68 5.03 27.36
C THR A 213 -30.78 6.01 27.79
N ALA A 214 -31.97 5.93 27.19
CA ALA A 214 -33.16 6.71 27.55
C ALA A 214 -33.97 6.02 28.61
#